data_d9d2367bdad9327b6531056a2e3efff4
#
_entry.id   d9d2367bdad9327b6531056a2e3efff4
#
_cell.length_a   1.000
_cell.length_b   1.000
_cell.length_c   1.000
_cell.angle_alpha   90.00
_cell.angle_beta   90.00
_cell.angle_gamma   90.00
#
_symmetry.space_group_name_H-M   'P 1'
#
loop_
_entity.id
_entity.type
_entity.pdbx_description
1 polymer ?
#
loop_
_entity_poly.entity_id
_entity_poly.type
_entity_poly.pdbx_seq_one_letter_code
_entity_poly.pdbx_strand_id
1 'polypeptide(L)'
;TDNMITQVSLAPSVGFPQYPENIGKIENKGWEISLSAIPYKNTAKQAYWTIMVNGSHNADKLLKISEAMKHMNDQNSLKLKDMPLPRYEEGESLSRIWVVRSLGIDPASGDEILLKRNGEMTSAVNWNANDVVPIGNTEPKWQGYINSSFTYMGWGADVSFRYQFGGQVYNQTLLDKVENANLKYNADRRVSQLRWMNPGDKAQFRILNPNGLETKATSRFIMDENIFQGSSLSVYYRMDRTNTKFISHWGLSSAKVTFNMEDFFYWSTVKRERGLYYPYSRQFTFALNVAF
;
A
#
# COMPACT_ATOMS: atom_id res chain seq x y z
N THR A 1 -1.34 -13.91 20.27
CA THR A 1 -0.68 -15.12 19.74
C THR A 1 0.65 -15.26 20.46
N ASP A 2 0.89 -16.40 21.12
CA ASP A 2 2.08 -16.60 21.95
C ASP A 2 3.25 -17.23 21.17
N ASN A 3 3.02 -17.81 20.00
CA ASN A 3 4.03 -18.46 19.18
C ASN A 3 3.89 -18.01 17.73
N MET A 4 4.61 -16.98 17.36
CA MET A 4 4.70 -16.55 15.97
C MET A 4 6.02 -17.04 15.37
N ILE A 5 5.93 -17.92 14.39
CA ILE A 5 7.10 -18.53 13.76
C ILE A 5 7.46 -17.75 12.49
N THR A 6 8.72 -17.37 12.35
CA THR A 6 9.26 -16.81 11.09
C THR A 6 10.53 -17.55 10.69
N GLN A 7 10.91 -17.39 9.42
CA GLN A 7 12.17 -17.92 8.90
C GLN A 7 13.31 -16.95 9.24
N VAL A 8 14.29 -17.43 9.98
CA VAL A 8 15.50 -16.70 10.34
C VAL A 8 16.64 -17.18 9.46
N SER A 9 17.32 -16.25 8.81
CA SER A 9 18.47 -16.57 7.96
C SER A 9 19.68 -16.95 8.80
N LEU A 10 20.32 -18.06 8.45
CA LEU A 10 21.54 -18.54 9.05
C LEU A 10 22.79 -18.18 8.23
N ALA A 11 23.95 -18.22 8.89
CA ALA A 11 25.20 -18.09 8.18
C ALA A 11 25.38 -19.28 7.20
N PRO A 12 25.94 -19.07 6.01
CA PRO A 12 26.14 -20.13 5.01
C PRO A 12 26.92 -21.36 5.51
N SER A 13 27.74 -21.17 6.54
CA SER A 13 28.55 -22.22 7.18
C SER A 13 27.74 -23.30 7.91
N VAL A 14 26.44 -23.06 8.18
CA VAL A 14 25.59 -24.00 8.94
C VAL A 14 24.92 -25.03 8.03
N GLY A 15 24.99 -24.88 6.71
CA GLY A 15 24.43 -25.81 5.73
C GLY A 15 22.91 -25.67 5.47
N PHE A 16 22.23 -24.81 6.22
CA PHE A 16 20.82 -24.47 6.00
C PHE A 16 20.67 -22.96 5.80
N PRO A 17 19.91 -22.50 4.79
CA PRO A 17 19.76 -21.08 4.53
C PRO A 17 18.88 -20.37 5.57
N GLN A 18 17.92 -21.07 6.15
CA GLN A 18 16.94 -20.53 7.09
C GLN A 18 16.41 -21.61 8.02
N TYR A 19 15.95 -21.20 9.21
CA TYR A 19 15.23 -22.09 10.13
C TYR A 19 14.02 -21.35 10.73
N PRO A 20 12.96 -22.08 11.08
CA PRO A 20 11.80 -21.47 11.73
C PRO A 20 12.10 -21.20 13.22
N GLU A 21 11.89 -19.96 13.67
CA GLU A 21 12.06 -19.58 15.06
C GLU A 21 10.85 -18.79 15.57
N ASN A 22 10.57 -18.91 16.87
CA ASN A 22 9.55 -18.10 17.51
C ASN A 22 10.04 -16.65 17.66
N ILE A 23 9.38 -15.72 17.00
CA ILE A 23 9.77 -14.31 16.97
C ILE A 23 9.25 -13.49 18.16
N GLY A 24 8.51 -14.08 19.07
CA GLY A 24 8.07 -13.40 20.28
C GLY A 24 6.57 -13.51 20.55
N LYS A 25 6.09 -12.62 21.39
CA LYS A 25 4.69 -12.53 21.78
C LYS A 25 4.06 -11.25 21.21
N ILE A 26 2.95 -11.41 20.47
CA ILE A 26 2.22 -10.32 19.85
C ILE A 26 0.81 -10.28 20.37
N GLU A 27 0.36 -9.10 20.74
CA GLU A 27 -1.04 -8.80 20.98
C GLU A 27 -1.65 -8.21 19.71
N ASN A 28 -2.81 -8.72 19.32
CA ASN A 28 -3.58 -8.21 18.19
C ASN A 28 -5.00 -7.92 18.68
N LYS A 29 -5.46 -6.69 18.50
CA LYS A 29 -6.79 -6.21 18.89
C LYS A 29 -7.46 -5.56 17.70
N GLY A 30 -8.70 -5.96 17.43
CA GLY A 30 -9.45 -5.41 16.33
C GLY A 30 -10.94 -5.65 16.49
N TRP A 31 -11.67 -5.08 15.55
CA TRP A 31 -13.09 -5.31 15.40
C TRP A 31 -13.46 -5.27 13.90
N GLU A 32 -14.52 -5.98 13.58
CA GLU A 32 -15.05 -6.07 12.23
C GLU A 32 -16.55 -5.81 12.26
N ILE A 33 -17.05 -5.07 11.28
CA ILE A 33 -18.47 -4.80 11.08
C ILE A 33 -18.82 -5.18 9.65
N SER A 34 -19.92 -5.89 9.47
CA SER A 34 -20.52 -6.18 8.17
C SER A 34 -21.99 -5.82 8.21
N LEU A 35 -22.42 -4.96 7.28
CA LEU A 35 -23.78 -4.50 7.12
C LEU A 35 -24.25 -4.84 5.72
N SER A 36 -25.43 -5.45 5.62
CA SER A 36 -26.08 -5.74 4.35
C SER A 36 -27.50 -5.16 4.33
N ALA A 37 -27.86 -4.53 3.24
CA ALA A 37 -29.18 -3.95 3.04
C ALA A 37 -29.70 -4.26 1.63
N ILE A 38 -31.01 -4.34 1.49
CA ILE A 38 -31.73 -4.44 0.21
C ILE A 38 -32.57 -3.17 0.06
N PRO A 39 -31.99 -2.05 -0.43
CA PRO A 39 -32.70 -0.77 -0.53
C PRO A 39 -33.89 -0.82 -1.50
N TYR A 40 -33.81 -1.70 -2.50
CA TYR A 40 -34.90 -1.84 -3.47
C TYR A 40 -35.14 -3.30 -3.84
N LYS A 41 -36.41 -3.70 -3.80
CA LYS A 41 -36.87 -5.04 -4.22
C LYS A 41 -38.21 -4.91 -4.94
N ASN A 42 -38.28 -5.38 -6.19
CA ASN A 42 -39.51 -5.47 -6.95
C ASN A 42 -39.55 -6.79 -7.70
N THR A 43 -40.30 -7.77 -7.17
CA THR A 43 -40.33 -9.11 -7.70
C THR A 43 -40.98 -9.18 -9.09
N ALA A 44 -42.00 -8.36 -9.37
CA ALA A 44 -42.68 -8.32 -10.66
C ALA A 44 -41.78 -7.88 -11.81
N LYS A 45 -40.82 -6.96 -11.51
CA LYS A 45 -39.80 -6.48 -12.46
C LYS A 45 -38.46 -7.21 -12.33
N GLN A 46 -38.39 -8.29 -11.51
CA GLN A 46 -37.14 -8.98 -11.19
C GLN A 46 -36.03 -7.97 -10.84
N ALA A 47 -36.38 -6.93 -10.07
CA ALA A 47 -35.48 -5.87 -9.70
C ALA A 47 -35.04 -6.01 -8.25
N TYR A 48 -33.73 -6.10 -8.04
CA TYR A 48 -33.12 -6.23 -6.72
C TYR A 48 -31.87 -5.35 -6.65
N TRP A 49 -31.78 -4.58 -5.59
CA TRP A 49 -30.56 -3.85 -5.28
C TRP A 49 -30.09 -4.25 -3.89
N THR A 50 -28.89 -4.77 -3.82
CA THR A 50 -28.23 -5.17 -2.58
C THR A 50 -26.98 -4.32 -2.39
N ILE A 51 -26.77 -3.79 -1.21
CA ILE A 51 -25.55 -3.11 -0.80
C ILE A 51 -24.98 -3.85 0.40
N MET A 52 -23.69 -4.16 0.36
CA MET A 52 -22.95 -4.72 1.47
C MET A 52 -21.76 -3.80 1.77
N VAL A 53 -21.60 -3.39 3.02
CA VAL A 53 -20.48 -2.62 3.51
C VAL A 53 -19.83 -3.40 4.63
N ASN A 54 -18.56 -3.66 4.53
CA ASN A 54 -17.78 -4.18 5.63
C ASN A 54 -16.62 -3.25 5.96
N GLY A 55 -16.22 -3.25 7.21
CA GLY A 55 -15.10 -2.47 7.71
C GLY A 55 -14.44 -3.18 8.86
N SER A 56 -13.13 -3.04 8.91
CA SER A 56 -12.30 -3.58 9.98
C SER A 56 -11.30 -2.55 10.48
N HIS A 57 -10.99 -2.66 11.74
CA HIS A 57 -9.88 -1.99 12.40
C HIS A 57 -9.06 -3.03 13.12
N ASN A 58 -7.76 -2.97 12.93
CA ASN A 58 -6.80 -3.83 13.60
C ASN A 58 -5.66 -3.01 14.18
N ALA A 59 -5.15 -3.40 15.34
CA ALA A 59 -3.96 -2.83 15.97
C ALA A 59 -3.14 -3.97 16.57
N ASP A 60 -1.89 -4.06 16.18
CA ASP A 60 -0.94 -5.01 16.73
C ASP A 60 0.06 -4.33 17.65
N LYS A 61 0.62 -5.11 18.58
CA LYS A 61 1.65 -4.68 19.50
C LYS A 61 2.58 -5.83 19.83
N LEU A 62 3.86 -5.62 19.67
CA LEU A 62 4.89 -6.56 20.11
C LEU A 62 5.04 -6.47 21.63
N LEU A 63 4.69 -7.55 22.34
CA LEU A 63 4.77 -7.61 23.81
C LEU A 63 6.13 -8.10 24.29
N LYS A 64 6.76 -9.01 23.52
CA LYS A 64 8.07 -9.56 23.85
C LYS A 64 8.84 -9.86 22.58
N ILE A 65 10.06 -9.35 22.51
CA ILE A 65 10.98 -9.56 21.41
C ILE A 65 11.80 -10.85 21.61
N SER A 66 12.02 -11.63 20.56
CA SER A 66 12.92 -12.77 20.57
C SER A 66 14.38 -12.36 20.35
N GLU A 67 15.31 -13.27 20.68
CA GLU A 67 16.74 -13.05 20.40
C GLU A 67 17.00 -12.95 18.88
N ALA A 68 16.26 -13.70 18.05
CA ALA A 68 16.37 -13.60 16.60
C ALA A 68 15.99 -12.21 16.06
N MET A 69 14.93 -11.60 16.57
CA MET A 69 14.55 -10.22 16.22
C MET A 69 15.58 -9.19 16.69
N LYS A 70 16.15 -9.37 17.88
CA LYS A 70 17.24 -8.50 18.38
C LYS A 70 18.42 -8.58 17.43
N HIS A 71 18.85 -9.80 17.08
CA HIS A 71 19.98 -10.01 16.16
C HIS A 71 19.70 -9.40 14.77
N MET A 72 18.48 -9.49 14.27
CA MET A 72 18.08 -8.82 13.03
C MET A 72 18.13 -7.29 13.15
N ASN A 73 17.70 -6.72 14.28
CA ASN A 73 17.85 -5.28 14.56
C ASN A 73 19.33 -4.87 14.54
N ASP A 74 20.20 -5.66 15.17
CA ASP A 74 21.65 -5.39 15.20
C ASP A 74 22.25 -5.45 13.80
N GLN A 75 21.91 -6.46 13.02
CA GLN A 75 22.36 -6.56 11.63
C GLN A 75 21.87 -5.38 10.77
N ASN A 76 20.62 -4.94 10.96
CA ASN A 76 20.05 -3.82 10.21
C ASN A 76 20.66 -2.48 10.63
N SER A 77 21.09 -2.32 11.88
CA SER A 77 21.77 -1.13 12.38
C SER A 77 23.14 -0.89 11.77
N LEU A 78 23.74 -1.91 11.16
CA LEU A 78 25.01 -1.81 10.45
C LEU A 78 24.86 -1.41 8.97
N LYS A 79 23.64 -1.30 8.45
CA LYS A 79 23.38 -1.07 7.04
C LYS A 79 23.02 0.40 6.77
N LEU A 80 23.75 1.03 5.86
CA LEU A 80 23.40 2.34 5.31
C LEU A 80 22.43 2.16 4.14
N LYS A 81 21.14 2.38 4.36
CA LYS A 81 20.12 2.17 3.33
C LYS A 81 19.29 3.43 3.05
N ASP A 82 18.91 3.56 1.81
CA ASP A 82 17.96 4.54 1.29
C ASP A 82 16.50 4.17 1.54
N MET A 83 16.24 2.91 1.91
CA MET A 83 14.92 2.41 2.27
C MET A 83 14.83 2.06 3.75
N PRO A 84 13.64 2.21 4.39
CA PRO A 84 13.42 1.74 5.75
C PRO A 84 13.67 0.24 5.87
N LEU A 85 14.46 -0.16 6.86
CA LEU A 85 14.65 -1.56 7.19
C LEU A 85 13.73 -1.94 8.35
N PRO A 86 13.23 -3.19 8.40
CA PRO A 86 12.48 -3.67 9.54
C PRO A 86 13.28 -3.55 10.83
N ARG A 87 12.65 -3.02 11.87
CA ARG A 87 13.15 -2.96 13.23
C ARG A 87 12.00 -3.25 14.18
N TYR A 88 12.28 -3.96 15.24
CA TYR A 88 11.26 -4.41 16.19
C TYR A 88 11.64 -3.98 17.59
N GLU A 89 10.74 -3.28 18.28
CA GLU A 89 10.88 -2.88 19.68
C GLU A 89 9.61 -3.26 20.45
N GLU A 90 9.76 -3.66 21.69
CA GLU A 90 8.63 -3.99 22.56
C GLU A 90 7.75 -2.74 22.75
N GLY A 91 6.47 -2.94 22.65
CA GLY A 91 5.50 -1.85 22.74
C GLY A 91 5.08 -1.24 21.41
N GLU A 92 5.82 -1.50 20.32
CA GLU A 92 5.53 -1.00 18.98
C GLU A 92 4.81 -2.04 18.11
N SER A 93 4.16 -1.57 17.04
CA SER A 93 3.57 -2.43 16.01
C SER A 93 4.67 -3.02 15.11
N LEU A 94 4.44 -4.21 14.56
CA LEU A 94 5.31 -4.83 13.56
C LEU A 94 5.32 -4.07 12.23
N SER A 95 4.27 -3.29 11.98
CA SER A 95 4.07 -2.49 10.76
C SER A 95 4.65 -1.07 10.87
N ARG A 96 5.45 -0.79 11.92
CA ARG A 96 6.11 0.51 12.08
C ARG A 96 7.14 0.77 10.99
N ILE A 97 7.15 2.02 10.51
CA ILE A 97 8.18 2.52 9.61
C ILE A 97 9.28 3.16 10.47
N TRP A 98 10.47 2.59 10.38
CA TRP A 98 11.63 3.01 11.14
C TRP A 98 12.57 3.82 10.27
N VAL A 99 12.73 5.10 10.58
CA VAL A 99 13.60 6.04 9.83
C VAL A 99 14.23 7.07 10.77
N VAL A 100 15.28 7.73 10.30
CA VAL A 100 15.84 8.89 11.01
C VAL A 100 14.91 10.08 10.83
N ARG A 101 14.67 10.82 11.92
CA ARG A 101 13.81 12.01 11.87
C ARG A 101 14.50 13.13 11.12
N SER A 102 13.83 13.67 10.11
CA SER A 102 14.24 14.85 9.38
C SER A 102 13.53 16.08 9.90
N LEU A 103 14.25 17.18 10.00
CA LEU A 103 13.72 18.52 10.28
C LEU A 103 13.49 19.33 9.00
N GLY A 104 13.78 18.73 7.84
CA GLY A 104 13.65 19.37 6.53
C GLY A 104 14.97 19.77 5.90
N ILE A 105 14.87 20.59 4.86
CA ILE A 105 16.03 21.11 4.14
C ILE A 105 16.41 22.46 4.73
N ASP A 106 17.68 22.62 5.06
CA ASP A 106 18.25 23.91 5.51
C ASP A 106 18.17 24.94 4.37
N PRO A 107 17.47 26.05 4.56
CA PRO A 107 17.38 27.08 3.54
C PRO A 107 18.73 27.73 3.19
N ALA A 108 19.70 27.70 4.09
CA ALA A 108 21.00 28.32 3.87
C ALA A 108 21.94 27.47 3.02
N SER A 109 21.94 26.15 3.25
CA SER A 109 22.90 25.23 2.61
C SER A 109 22.26 24.28 1.58
N GLY A 110 20.94 24.06 1.63
CA GLY A 110 20.26 23.07 0.81
C GLY A 110 20.47 21.63 1.28
N ASP A 111 21.12 21.42 2.40
CA ASP A 111 21.29 20.09 3.00
C ASP A 111 20.13 19.72 3.93
N GLU A 112 19.96 18.43 4.16
CA GLU A 112 18.94 17.94 5.08
C GLU A 112 19.44 17.95 6.52
N ILE A 113 18.65 18.50 7.43
CA ILE A 113 18.91 18.50 8.87
C ILE A 113 18.20 17.31 9.48
N LEU A 114 18.94 16.48 10.21
CA LEU A 114 18.44 15.31 10.91
C LEU A 114 18.44 15.54 12.42
N LEU A 115 17.53 14.84 13.08
CA LEU A 115 17.43 14.76 14.53
C LEU A 115 17.85 13.37 14.99
N LYS A 116 18.93 13.28 15.73
CA LYS A 116 19.38 12.04 16.36
C LYS A 116 18.39 11.56 17.42
N ARG A 117 18.50 10.30 17.82
CA ARG A 117 17.65 9.72 18.88
C ARG A 117 17.82 10.42 20.23
N ASN A 118 18.99 11.00 20.51
CA ASN A 118 19.28 11.77 21.72
C ASN A 118 18.79 13.24 21.67
N GLY A 119 18.16 13.68 20.56
CA GLY A 119 17.64 15.03 20.40
C GLY A 119 18.63 16.04 19.80
N GLU A 120 19.86 15.64 19.48
CA GLU A 120 20.82 16.52 18.81
C GLU A 120 20.53 16.66 17.32
N MET A 121 20.67 17.86 16.78
CA MET A 121 20.61 18.12 15.34
C MET A 121 21.94 17.75 14.69
N THR A 122 21.87 17.19 13.48
CA THR A 122 23.03 16.84 12.67
C THR A 122 22.72 16.99 11.19
N SER A 123 23.76 17.09 10.36
CA SER A 123 23.62 17.06 8.90
C SER A 123 23.39 15.65 8.38
N ALA A 124 22.78 15.54 7.20
CA ALA A 124 22.54 14.28 6.49
C ALA A 124 23.81 13.44 6.26
N VAL A 125 24.97 14.05 6.20
CA VAL A 125 26.28 13.36 6.09
C VAL A 125 26.51 12.41 7.28
N ASN A 126 26.01 12.76 8.46
CA ASN A 126 26.15 11.99 9.69
C ASN A 126 24.94 11.06 9.95
N TRP A 127 24.18 10.71 8.90
CA TRP A 127 23.08 9.77 9.04
C TRP A 127 23.56 8.43 9.64
N ASN A 128 22.86 7.95 10.64
CA ASN A 128 23.22 6.71 11.34
C ASN A 128 21.97 5.84 11.55
N ALA A 129 22.07 4.55 11.24
CA ALA A 129 20.99 3.60 11.44
C ALA A 129 20.60 3.39 12.91
N ASN A 130 21.44 3.77 13.87
CA ASN A 130 21.09 3.74 15.30
C ASN A 130 20.15 4.87 15.72
N ASP A 131 20.04 5.93 14.91
CA ASP A 131 19.17 7.07 15.16
C ASP A 131 17.75 6.89 14.61
N VAL A 132 17.43 5.72 14.03
CA VAL A 132 16.08 5.44 13.55
C VAL A 132 15.09 5.38 14.72
N VAL A 133 13.92 5.94 14.48
CA VAL A 133 12.78 5.97 15.41
C VAL A 133 11.49 5.56 14.70
N PRO A 134 10.48 5.05 15.42
CA PRO A 134 9.20 4.69 14.83
C PRO A 134 8.39 5.96 14.54
N ILE A 135 8.21 6.31 13.27
CA ILE A 135 7.51 7.54 12.87
C ILE A 135 6.17 7.22 12.22
N GLY A 136 6.14 6.27 11.28
CA GLY A 136 4.94 5.88 10.56
C GLY A 136 4.44 4.49 10.92
N ASN A 137 3.23 4.17 10.43
CA ASN A 137 2.67 2.83 10.48
C ASN A 137 1.98 2.52 9.15
N THR A 138 2.36 1.40 8.53
CA THR A 138 1.75 0.97 7.25
C THR A 138 0.37 0.36 7.43
N GLU A 139 0.01 -0.09 8.64
CA GLU A 139 -1.31 -0.64 8.92
C GLU A 139 -2.36 0.47 8.87
N PRO A 140 -3.39 0.36 8.00
CA PRO A 140 -4.48 1.32 7.95
C PRO A 140 -5.33 1.24 9.22
N LYS A 141 -5.78 2.39 9.73
CA LYS A 141 -6.71 2.44 10.86
C LYS A 141 -8.09 1.88 10.52
N TRP A 142 -8.48 2.01 9.25
CA TRP A 142 -9.78 1.59 8.73
C TRP A 142 -9.60 1.00 7.34
N GLN A 143 -10.16 -0.17 7.12
CA GLN A 143 -10.16 -0.80 5.80
C GLN A 143 -11.40 -1.65 5.60
N GLY A 144 -11.79 -1.83 4.36
CA GLY A 144 -12.94 -2.64 4.02
C GLY A 144 -13.35 -2.55 2.56
N TYR A 145 -14.57 -3.05 2.32
CA TYR A 145 -15.17 -3.09 0.99
C TYR A 145 -16.60 -2.56 1.03
N ILE A 146 -17.01 -1.96 -0.08
CA ILE A 146 -18.37 -1.59 -0.40
C ILE A 146 -18.74 -2.33 -1.67
N ASN A 147 -19.69 -3.26 -1.58
CA ASN A 147 -20.18 -4.02 -2.70
C ASN A 147 -21.62 -3.60 -3.00
N SER A 148 -21.92 -3.33 -4.26
CA SER A 148 -23.26 -3.01 -4.73
C SER A 148 -23.61 -3.95 -5.88
N SER A 149 -24.71 -4.67 -5.76
CA SER A 149 -25.26 -5.56 -6.78
C SER A 149 -26.66 -5.09 -7.15
N PHE A 150 -26.87 -4.81 -8.42
CA PHE A 150 -28.16 -4.40 -8.96
C PHE A 150 -28.58 -5.33 -10.09
N THR A 151 -29.82 -5.81 -10.07
CA THR A 151 -30.39 -6.59 -11.15
C THR A 151 -31.72 -5.99 -11.57
N TYR A 152 -32.03 -6.04 -12.87
CA TYR A 152 -33.30 -5.56 -13.45
C TYR A 152 -33.59 -6.26 -14.80
N MET A 153 -34.66 -7.06 -14.88
CA MET A 153 -35.14 -7.66 -16.13
C MET A 153 -34.02 -8.34 -16.96
N GLY A 154 -33.18 -9.15 -16.33
CA GLY A 154 -32.05 -9.83 -16.98
C GLY A 154 -30.74 -9.02 -17.00
N TRP A 155 -30.78 -7.71 -16.87
CA TRP A 155 -29.57 -6.90 -16.64
C TRP A 155 -29.08 -7.08 -15.22
N GLY A 156 -27.76 -7.05 -15.07
CA GLY A 156 -27.13 -7.01 -13.76
C GLY A 156 -25.83 -6.20 -13.80
N ALA A 157 -25.57 -5.54 -12.70
CA ALA A 157 -24.34 -4.78 -12.48
C ALA A 157 -23.84 -5.04 -11.06
N ASP A 158 -22.61 -5.52 -10.94
CA ASP A 158 -21.92 -5.75 -9.68
C ASP A 158 -20.69 -4.81 -9.63
N VAL A 159 -20.60 -4.02 -8.57
CA VAL A 159 -19.50 -3.06 -8.37
C VAL A 159 -18.90 -3.28 -6.99
N SER A 160 -17.58 -3.38 -6.91
CA SER A 160 -16.85 -3.49 -5.66
C SER A 160 -15.85 -2.37 -5.52
N PHE A 161 -15.89 -1.68 -4.39
CA PHE A 161 -14.92 -0.69 -3.98
C PHE A 161 -14.17 -1.19 -2.76
N ARG A 162 -12.84 -0.96 -2.75
CA ARG A 162 -11.99 -1.14 -1.59
C ARG A 162 -11.61 0.22 -1.02
N TYR A 163 -11.60 0.33 0.29
CA TYR A 163 -11.10 1.52 0.95
C TYR A 163 -10.08 1.18 2.05
N GLN A 164 -9.11 2.07 2.23
CA GLN A 164 -8.11 2.03 3.30
C GLN A 164 -7.83 3.45 3.73
N PHE A 165 -7.90 3.74 5.02
CA PHE A 165 -7.69 5.08 5.57
C PHE A 165 -6.81 5.05 6.82
N GLY A 166 -5.96 6.07 6.96
CA GLY A 166 -5.14 6.32 8.14
C GLY A 166 -3.90 5.43 8.24
N GLY A 167 -3.50 4.77 7.16
CA GLY A 167 -2.18 4.17 7.00
C GLY A 167 -1.15 5.19 6.54
N GLN A 168 0.12 4.81 6.59
CA GLN A 168 1.23 5.61 6.08
C GLN A 168 2.13 4.75 5.20
N VAL A 169 2.79 5.38 4.24
CA VAL A 169 3.71 4.71 3.33
C VAL A 169 5.01 5.48 3.25
N TYR A 170 6.12 4.76 3.13
CA TYR A 170 7.38 5.35 2.73
C TYR A 170 7.43 5.42 1.20
N ASN A 171 7.49 6.66 0.65
CA ASN A 171 7.48 6.87 -0.78
C ASN A 171 8.88 6.68 -1.39
N GLN A 172 9.29 5.41 -1.55
CA GLN A 172 10.57 5.04 -2.11
C GLN A 172 10.77 5.61 -3.52
N THR A 173 9.71 5.64 -4.34
CA THR A 173 9.81 6.19 -5.71
C THR A 173 10.18 7.67 -5.69
N LEU A 174 9.65 8.43 -4.75
CA LEU A 174 9.98 9.85 -4.60
C LEU A 174 11.46 10.04 -4.20
N LEU A 175 11.97 9.17 -3.33
CA LEU A 175 13.38 9.17 -2.98
C LEU A 175 14.26 8.81 -4.19
N ASP A 176 13.99 7.67 -4.84
CA ASP A 176 14.87 7.13 -5.89
C ASP A 176 14.83 7.94 -7.18
N LYS A 177 13.62 8.39 -7.58
CA LYS A 177 13.40 9.02 -8.90
C LYS A 177 13.41 10.54 -8.86
N VAL A 178 13.23 11.13 -7.68
CA VAL A 178 13.20 12.59 -7.53
C VAL A 178 14.37 13.07 -6.68
N GLU A 179 14.51 12.63 -5.43
CA GLU A 179 15.55 13.09 -4.53
C GLU A 179 16.95 12.66 -4.99
N ASN A 180 17.16 11.35 -5.17
CA ASN A 180 18.41 10.72 -5.60
C ASN A 180 18.44 10.49 -7.12
N ALA A 181 17.79 11.36 -7.91
CA ALA A 181 17.66 11.18 -9.35
C ALA A 181 19.00 11.04 -10.04
N ASN A 182 19.16 10.01 -10.87
CA ASN A 182 20.33 9.85 -11.72
C ASN A 182 20.15 10.63 -13.03
N LEU A 183 20.84 11.74 -13.14
CA LEU A 183 20.76 12.65 -14.30
C LEU A 183 21.35 12.11 -15.59
N LYS A 184 22.00 10.94 -15.57
CA LYS A 184 22.49 10.27 -16.77
C LYS A 184 21.36 9.64 -17.60
N TYR A 185 20.16 9.53 -17.02
CA TYR A 185 18.96 8.98 -17.64
C TYR A 185 17.84 10.02 -17.68
N ASN A 186 16.74 9.70 -18.35
CA ASN A 186 15.55 10.53 -18.31
C ASN A 186 15.06 10.69 -16.88
N ALA A 187 15.09 11.91 -16.38
CA ALA A 187 14.70 12.25 -15.03
C ALA A 187 13.18 12.59 -14.96
N ASP A 188 12.59 12.33 -13.81
CA ASP A 188 11.22 12.77 -13.51
C ASP A 188 11.16 14.30 -13.50
N ARG A 189 10.09 14.89 -14.05
CA ARG A 189 9.88 16.34 -14.08
C ARG A 189 9.94 16.98 -12.68
N ARG A 190 9.55 16.23 -11.65
CA ARG A 190 9.58 16.68 -10.25
C ARG A 190 10.99 16.96 -9.73
N VAL A 191 12.04 16.45 -10.37
CA VAL A 191 13.44 16.67 -9.97
C VAL A 191 13.78 18.15 -9.89
N SER A 192 13.26 18.99 -10.81
CA SER A 192 13.48 20.44 -10.80
C SER A 192 12.44 21.22 -10.00
N GLN A 193 11.39 20.56 -9.52
CA GLN A 193 10.32 21.21 -8.77
C GLN A 193 10.60 21.10 -7.26
N LEU A 194 10.34 22.17 -6.52
CA LEU A 194 10.48 22.22 -5.05
C LEU A 194 11.87 21.80 -4.53
N ARG A 195 12.88 21.89 -5.39
CA ARG A 195 14.27 21.61 -5.05
C ARG A 195 14.99 22.90 -4.65
N TRP A 196 15.88 22.78 -3.68
CA TRP A 196 16.71 23.89 -3.27
C TRP A 196 17.71 24.25 -4.39
N MET A 197 17.78 25.52 -4.76
CA MET A 197 18.66 26.05 -5.79
C MET A 197 19.50 27.23 -5.29
N ASN A 198 18.91 28.07 -4.43
CA ASN A 198 19.58 29.28 -3.93
C ASN A 198 19.40 29.40 -2.42
N PRO A 199 20.38 30.04 -1.71
CA PRO A 199 20.21 30.34 -0.30
C PRO A 199 18.93 31.12 -0.03
N GLY A 200 18.14 30.64 0.93
CA GLY A 200 16.83 31.19 1.29
C GLY A 200 15.64 30.41 0.72
N ASP A 201 15.85 29.46 -0.20
CA ASP A 201 14.77 28.67 -0.77
C ASP A 201 14.12 27.75 0.29
N LYS A 202 12.79 27.76 0.33
CA LYS A 202 12.00 26.77 1.09
C LYS A 202 11.76 25.56 0.20
N ALA A 203 12.61 24.56 0.32
CA ALA A 203 12.62 23.39 -0.55
C ALA A 203 12.12 22.12 0.13
N GLN A 204 11.53 21.21 -0.66
CA GLN A 204 11.20 19.85 -0.21
C GLN A 204 12.32 18.86 -0.51
N PHE A 205 13.17 19.15 -1.51
CA PHE A 205 14.26 18.30 -1.96
C PHE A 205 15.59 19.01 -1.79
N ARG A 206 16.63 18.26 -1.46
CA ARG A 206 17.99 18.74 -1.28
C ARG A 206 18.55 19.36 -2.55
N ILE A 207 19.63 20.10 -2.40
CA ILE A 207 20.47 20.51 -3.51
C ILE A 207 20.84 19.32 -4.39
N LEU A 208 20.75 19.49 -5.71
CA LEU A 208 21.15 18.46 -6.66
C LEU A 208 22.67 18.46 -6.78
N ASN A 209 23.30 17.47 -6.20
CA ASN A 209 24.74 17.28 -6.27
C ASN A 209 25.05 15.93 -6.93
N PRO A 210 25.47 15.89 -8.20
CA PRO A 210 25.76 14.64 -8.92
C PRO A 210 26.85 13.79 -8.28
N ASN A 211 27.75 14.40 -7.52
CA ASN A 211 28.85 13.76 -6.81
C ASN A 211 28.61 13.72 -5.28
N GLY A 212 27.42 14.12 -4.83
CA GLY A 212 27.06 14.18 -3.43
C GLY A 212 26.64 12.83 -2.86
N LEU A 213 26.47 12.82 -1.54
CA LEU A 213 25.93 11.65 -0.85
C LEU A 213 24.45 11.49 -1.18
N GLU A 214 24.05 10.25 -1.47
CA GLU A 214 22.66 9.88 -1.60
C GLU A 214 21.93 10.08 -0.29
N THR A 215 20.71 10.61 -0.36
CA THR A 215 19.80 10.70 0.77
C THR A 215 19.42 9.29 1.23
N LYS A 216 19.55 9.04 2.53
CA LYS A 216 19.19 7.78 3.16
C LYS A 216 17.74 7.83 3.69
N ALA A 217 17.27 6.76 4.32
CA ALA A 217 15.91 6.67 4.82
C ALA A 217 15.63 7.70 5.93
N THR A 218 14.80 8.70 5.63
CA THR A 218 14.37 9.75 6.57
C THR A 218 12.86 9.94 6.58
N SER A 219 12.35 10.59 7.62
CA SER A 219 10.90 10.82 7.79
C SER A 219 10.28 11.70 6.72
N ARG A 220 11.06 12.41 5.93
CA ARG A 220 10.61 13.32 4.88
C ARG A 220 9.82 12.61 3.77
N PHE A 221 10.05 11.31 3.61
CA PHE A 221 9.38 10.47 2.60
C PHE A 221 8.23 9.62 3.15
N ILE A 222 7.88 9.78 4.44
CA ILE A 222 6.68 9.17 5.00
C ILE A 222 5.49 10.05 4.65
N MET A 223 4.47 9.45 4.04
CA MET A 223 3.25 10.13 3.60
C MET A 223 2.03 9.41 4.13
N ASP A 224 0.99 10.16 4.48
CA ASP A 224 -0.30 9.59 4.85
C ASP A 224 -0.97 9.01 3.60
N GLU A 225 -1.31 7.71 3.67
CA GLU A 225 -1.92 6.99 2.58
C GLU A 225 -3.38 6.66 2.87
N ASN A 226 -4.26 7.29 2.11
CA ASN A 226 -5.68 6.97 2.06
C ASN A 226 -6.00 6.51 0.64
N ILE A 227 -6.68 5.37 0.53
CA ILE A 227 -6.99 4.75 -0.77
C ILE A 227 -8.50 4.53 -0.86
N PHE A 228 -9.07 4.88 -2.02
CA PHE A 228 -10.40 4.47 -2.44
C PHE A 228 -10.29 3.95 -3.88
N GLN A 229 -10.56 2.66 -4.06
CA GLN A 229 -10.31 1.95 -5.31
C GLN A 229 -11.56 1.21 -5.79
N GLY A 230 -11.94 1.41 -7.04
CA GLY A 230 -12.90 0.56 -7.73
C GLY A 230 -12.23 -0.74 -8.15
N SER A 231 -12.40 -1.80 -7.34
CA SER A 231 -11.68 -3.06 -7.47
C SER A 231 -12.20 -3.89 -8.64
N SER A 232 -13.52 -4.00 -8.77
CA SER A 232 -14.16 -4.75 -9.85
C SER A 232 -15.47 -4.13 -10.28
N LEU A 233 -15.73 -4.17 -11.56
CA LEU A 233 -16.98 -3.84 -12.21
C LEU A 233 -17.37 -5.00 -13.11
N SER A 234 -18.55 -5.57 -12.90
CA SER A 234 -19.14 -6.58 -13.76
C SER A 234 -20.52 -6.09 -14.22
N VAL A 235 -20.72 -6.05 -15.52
CA VAL A 235 -22.03 -5.76 -16.13
C VAL A 235 -22.42 -6.95 -17.00
N TYR A 236 -23.61 -7.45 -16.82
CA TYR A 236 -24.06 -8.60 -17.57
C TYR A 236 -25.53 -8.47 -18.04
N TYR A 237 -25.82 -9.18 -19.09
CA TYR A 237 -27.20 -9.42 -19.51
C TYR A 237 -27.45 -10.93 -19.57
N ARG A 238 -28.46 -11.37 -18.83
CA ARG A 238 -28.92 -12.74 -18.79
C ARG A 238 -30.18 -12.87 -19.64
N MET A 239 -30.11 -13.68 -20.64
CA MET A 239 -31.20 -14.09 -21.50
C MET A 239 -31.71 -15.45 -21.02
N ASP A 240 -32.99 -15.57 -20.81
CA ASP A 240 -33.70 -16.83 -20.53
C ASP A 240 -35.00 -16.88 -21.33
N ARG A 241 -35.71 -17.99 -21.25
CA ARG A 241 -36.95 -18.19 -22.00
C ARG A 241 -38.07 -17.23 -21.59
N THR A 242 -37.98 -16.59 -20.43
CA THR A 242 -38.98 -15.66 -19.90
C THR A 242 -38.80 -14.26 -20.42
N ASN A 243 -37.55 -13.81 -20.59
CA ASN A 243 -37.25 -12.46 -21.02
C ASN A 243 -36.85 -12.34 -22.50
N THR A 244 -36.47 -13.45 -23.16
CA THR A 244 -35.97 -13.42 -24.54
C THR A 244 -36.45 -14.62 -25.35
N LYS A 245 -37.51 -14.45 -26.15
CA LYS A 245 -38.09 -15.52 -26.99
C LYS A 245 -37.11 -16.10 -28.00
N PHE A 246 -36.11 -15.35 -28.43
CA PHE A 246 -35.09 -15.73 -29.39
C PHE A 246 -34.25 -16.95 -28.95
N ILE A 247 -33.98 -17.09 -27.67
CA ILE A 247 -33.15 -18.17 -27.12
C ILE A 247 -33.77 -19.54 -27.34
N SER A 248 -35.09 -19.68 -27.24
CA SER A 248 -35.77 -20.97 -27.43
C SER A 248 -35.68 -21.47 -28.86
N HIS A 249 -35.55 -20.56 -29.84
CA HIS A 249 -35.38 -20.91 -31.25
C HIS A 249 -34.05 -21.61 -31.55
N TRP A 250 -33.02 -21.30 -30.74
CA TRP A 250 -31.67 -21.86 -30.86
C TRP A 250 -31.46 -23.10 -29.95
N GLY A 251 -32.51 -23.61 -29.33
CA GLY A 251 -32.43 -24.78 -28.43
C GLY A 251 -31.73 -24.48 -27.09
N LEU A 252 -31.47 -23.20 -26.78
CA LEU A 252 -30.82 -22.82 -25.54
C LEU A 252 -31.84 -22.64 -24.41
N SER A 253 -31.47 -23.03 -23.20
CA SER A 253 -32.23 -22.75 -21.98
C SER A 253 -31.90 -21.37 -21.40
N SER A 254 -30.65 -20.94 -21.48
CA SER A 254 -30.20 -19.61 -21.10
C SER A 254 -28.90 -19.22 -21.76
N ALA A 255 -28.67 -17.91 -21.90
CA ALA A 255 -27.37 -17.33 -22.27
C ALA A 255 -27.08 -16.11 -21.40
N LYS A 256 -25.83 -15.94 -21.01
CA LYS A 256 -25.35 -14.78 -20.23
C LYS A 256 -24.11 -14.18 -20.88
N VAL A 257 -24.21 -12.92 -21.28
CA VAL A 257 -23.06 -12.11 -21.71
C VAL A 257 -22.61 -11.27 -20.55
N THR A 258 -21.31 -11.30 -20.24
CA THR A 258 -20.72 -10.56 -19.11
C THR A 258 -19.54 -9.76 -19.60
N PHE A 259 -19.48 -8.49 -19.21
CA PHE A 259 -18.31 -7.62 -19.30
C PHE A 259 -17.74 -7.45 -17.91
N ASN A 260 -16.44 -7.69 -17.74
CA ASN A 260 -15.73 -7.47 -16.48
C ASN A 260 -14.57 -6.51 -16.70
N MET A 261 -14.36 -5.66 -15.72
CA MET A 261 -13.23 -4.73 -15.65
C MET A 261 -12.70 -4.70 -14.22
N GLU A 262 -11.39 -4.85 -14.07
CA GLU A 262 -10.71 -4.72 -12.78
C GLU A 262 -10.00 -3.39 -12.68
N ASP A 263 -9.78 -2.91 -11.44
CA ASP A 263 -9.02 -1.69 -11.14
C ASP A 263 -9.50 -0.48 -11.99
N PHE A 264 -10.84 -0.33 -12.10
CA PHE A 264 -11.47 0.65 -12.99
C PHE A 264 -11.38 2.08 -12.48
N PHE A 265 -11.22 2.26 -11.16
CA PHE A 265 -11.08 3.54 -10.49
C PHE A 265 -10.03 3.46 -9.39
N TYR A 266 -9.21 4.50 -9.25
CA TYR A 266 -8.23 4.61 -8.17
C TYR A 266 -8.05 6.06 -7.74
N TRP A 267 -8.25 6.31 -6.46
CA TRP A 267 -7.95 7.55 -5.80
C TRP A 267 -7.07 7.26 -4.58
N SER A 268 -6.05 8.09 -4.36
CA SER A 268 -5.18 8.01 -3.21
C SER A 268 -4.57 9.37 -2.92
N THR A 269 -4.28 9.62 -1.64
CA THR A 269 -3.50 10.79 -1.20
C THR A 269 -2.04 10.71 -1.65
N VAL A 270 -1.53 9.50 -1.87
CA VAL A 270 -0.19 9.27 -2.43
C VAL A 270 -0.31 8.83 -3.87
N LYS A 271 0.40 9.52 -4.76
CA LYS A 271 0.38 9.17 -6.19
C LYS A 271 0.84 7.72 -6.39
N ARG A 272 -0.03 6.89 -6.98
CA ARG A 272 0.35 5.53 -7.39
C ARG A 272 1.19 5.61 -8.66
N GLU A 273 2.44 5.24 -8.55
CA GLU A 273 3.36 5.16 -9.69
C GLU A 273 3.13 3.84 -10.43
N ARG A 274 2.64 3.94 -11.68
CA ARG A 274 2.37 2.77 -12.54
C ARG A 274 3.30 2.79 -13.73
N GLY A 275 3.69 1.60 -14.22
CA GLY A 275 4.51 1.48 -15.42
C GLY A 275 5.96 1.88 -15.26
N LEU A 276 6.51 1.94 -14.04
CA LEU A 276 7.92 2.27 -13.80
C LEU A 276 8.88 1.24 -14.38
N TYR A 277 8.52 -0.04 -14.31
CA TYR A 277 9.34 -1.15 -14.81
C TYR A 277 8.69 -1.85 -16.00
N TYR A 278 7.36 -1.96 -16.00
CA TYR A 278 6.56 -2.56 -17.07
C TYR A 278 5.42 -1.64 -17.45
N PRO A 279 5.02 -1.59 -18.74
CA PRO A 279 3.86 -0.83 -19.16
C PRO A 279 2.62 -1.27 -18.39
N TYR A 280 1.86 -0.30 -17.90
CA TYR A 280 0.58 -0.56 -17.26
C TYR A 280 -0.50 -0.72 -18.34
N SER A 281 -1.24 -1.82 -18.27
CA SER A 281 -2.41 -2.08 -19.12
C SER A 281 -3.66 -2.29 -18.28
N ARG A 282 -4.81 -1.81 -18.76
CA ARG A 282 -6.11 -2.17 -18.22
C ARG A 282 -6.60 -3.43 -18.91
N GLN A 283 -7.18 -4.33 -18.11
CA GLN A 283 -7.75 -5.59 -18.62
C GLN A 283 -9.27 -5.49 -18.66
N PHE A 284 -9.83 -5.93 -19.77
CA PHE A 284 -11.26 -6.10 -19.98
C PHE A 284 -11.51 -7.55 -20.37
N THR A 285 -12.55 -8.15 -19.80
CA THR A 285 -12.92 -9.52 -20.14
C THR A 285 -14.37 -9.55 -20.59
N PHE A 286 -14.61 -10.17 -21.73
CA PHE A 286 -15.96 -10.53 -22.18
C PHE A 286 -16.13 -12.03 -22.05
N ALA A 287 -17.20 -12.45 -21.41
CA ALA A 287 -17.54 -13.86 -21.25
C ALA A 287 -18.95 -14.13 -21.79
N LEU A 288 -19.10 -15.23 -22.54
CA LEU A 288 -20.38 -15.76 -22.97
C LEU A 288 -20.58 -17.13 -22.33
N ASN A 289 -21.60 -17.26 -21.52
CA ASN A 289 -22.02 -18.53 -20.94
C ASN A 289 -23.35 -18.95 -21.58
N VAL A 290 -23.42 -20.15 -22.09
CA VAL A 290 -24.64 -20.73 -22.70
C VAL A 290 -25.00 -22.04 -22.02
N ALA A 291 -26.31 -22.28 -21.83
CA ALA A 291 -26.84 -23.51 -21.33
C ALA A 291 -27.90 -24.02 -22.32
N PHE A 292 -27.88 -25.32 -22.57
CA PHE A 292 -28.77 -26.01 -23.50
C PHE A 292 -29.94 -26.70 -22.76
#